data_d0bd6ac014c8c7bd62223574c9f3314e
#
_entry.id   d0bd6ac014c8c7bd62223574c9f3314e
#
_cell.length_a   1.000
_cell.length_b   1.000
_cell.length_c   1.000
_cell.angle_alpha   90.00
_cell.angle_beta   90.00
_cell.angle_gamma   90.00
#
_symmetry.space_group_name_H-M   'P 1'
#
loop_
_entity.id
_entity.type
_entity.pdbx_description
1 polymer ?
#
loop_
_entity_poly.entity_id
_entity_poly.type
_entity_poly.pdbx_seq_one_letter_code
_entity_poly.pdbx_strand_id
1 'polypeptide(L)'
;MNTVLEKHLLENGIITNKIAEKIGIKRHTLANLVKTNKLDRIKSGVYKLKNDIQDEFIEISANSTKIIFSYQTALYLHGLTDRTPNKFHISVPQGYNAGHIKKRFIAIVIHYIKKELFEHGIQEIKTPLGNTVKVYDKERCICELIAGREKIDKQTYTLAITNYFSSQDKNLRKLIEYSKRFRIEEEVRKYNEVLA
;
A
#
# COMPACT_ATOMS: atom_id res chain seq x y z
N MET A 1 6.13 14.22 -26.24
CA MET A 1 6.54 14.30 -24.82
C MET A 1 7.98 13.81 -24.73
N ASN A 2 8.77 14.15 -23.71
CA ASN A 2 10.13 13.61 -23.55
C ASN A 2 10.04 12.10 -23.31
N THR A 3 10.79 11.29 -24.07
CA THR A 3 10.75 9.82 -24.03
C THR A 3 11.06 9.26 -22.63
N VAL A 4 11.97 9.90 -21.89
CA VAL A 4 12.34 9.51 -20.52
C VAL A 4 11.17 9.75 -19.55
N LEU A 5 10.48 10.88 -19.69
CA LEU A 5 9.30 11.21 -18.88
C LEU A 5 8.15 10.23 -19.15
N GLU A 6 7.91 9.95 -20.42
CA GLU A 6 6.83 9.05 -20.84
C GLU A 6 7.06 7.62 -20.32
N LYS A 7 8.27 7.10 -20.50
CA LYS A 7 8.67 5.81 -19.97
C LYS A 7 8.47 5.75 -18.44
N HIS A 8 8.94 6.76 -17.72
CA HIS A 8 8.77 6.82 -16.25
C HIS A 8 7.30 6.80 -15.83
N LEU A 9 6.44 7.56 -16.53
CA LEU A 9 5.00 7.64 -16.24
C LEU A 9 4.29 6.33 -16.55
N LEU A 10 4.65 5.63 -17.62
CA LEU A 10 4.10 4.32 -17.96
C LEU A 10 4.50 3.24 -16.96
N GLU A 11 5.71 3.31 -16.41
CA GLU A 11 6.24 2.34 -15.44
C GLU A 11 5.76 2.58 -14.00
N ASN A 12 5.51 3.84 -13.62
CA ASN A 12 5.29 4.25 -12.23
C ASN A 12 3.96 4.97 -11.99
N GLY A 13 3.18 5.25 -13.05
CA GLY A 13 1.87 5.89 -13.01
C GLY A 13 1.90 7.38 -12.69
N ILE A 14 2.86 7.85 -11.91
CA ILE A 14 3.01 9.26 -11.52
C ILE A 14 4.45 9.74 -11.60
N ILE A 15 4.61 11.07 -11.67
CA ILE A 15 5.90 11.72 -11.46
C ILE A 15 5.78 12.87 -10.46
N THR A 16 6.80 13.01 -9.59
CA THR A 16 6.92 14.15 -8.68
C THR A 16 7.93 15.16 -9.20
N ASN A 17 7.83 16.43 -8.76
CA ASN A 17 8.84 17.43 -9.09
C ASN A 17 10.27 16.96 -8.77
N LYS A 18 10.46 16.28 -7.64
CA LYS A 18 11.76 15.77 -7.21
C LYS A 18 12.32 14.70 -8.14
N ILE A 19 11.46 13.80 -8.62
CA ILE A 19 11.86 12.76 -9.57
C ILE A 19 12.11 13.38 -10.94
N ALA A 20 11.25 14.30 -11.39
CA ALA A 20 11.42 15.00 -12.66
C ALA A 20 12.77 15.72 -12.72
N GLU A 21 13.16 16.44 -11.67
CA GLU A 21 14.44 17.10 -11.57
C GLU A 21 15.63 16.11 -11.66
N LYS A 22 15.52 14.94 -11.02
CA LYS A 22 16.55 13.89 -11.12
C LYS A 22 16.74 13.32 -12.52
N ILE A 23 15.68 13.27 -13.33
CA ILE A 23 15.74 12.82 -14.74
C ILE A 23 15.89 13.97 -15.73
N GLY A 24 16.29 15.15 -15.24
CA GLY A 24 16.60 16.32 -16.06
C GLY A 24 15.40 17.13 -16.57
N ILE A 25 14.20 16.93 -15.98
CA ILE A 25 12.97 17.62 -16.39
C ILE A 25 12.66 18.75 -15.42
N LYS A 26 12.60 19.97 -15.95
CA LYS A 26 12.34 21.18 -15.15
C LYS A 26 10.83 21.29 -14.80
N ARG A 27 10.53 21.91 -13.65
CA ARG A 27 9.15 22.11 -13.15
C ARG A 27 8.23 22.83 -14.15
N HIS A 28 8.76 23.83 -14.86
CA HIS A 28 7.98 24.56 -15.86
C HIS A 28 7.54 23.67 -17.04
N THR A 29 8.34 22.64 -17.39
CA THR A 29 7.99 21.65 -18.42
C THR A 29 6.76 20.86 -18.01
N LEU A 30 6.70 20.39 -16.74
CA LEU A 30 5.53 19.69 -16.21
C LEU A 30 4.29 20.60 -16.20
N ALA A 31 4.45 21.86 -15.77
CA ALA A 31 3.36 22.84 -15.79
C ALA A 31 2.84 23.11 -17.22
N ASN A 32 3.73 23.15 -18.19
CA ASN A 32 3.38 23.32 -19.62
C ASN A 32 2.63 22.08 -20.16
N LEU A 33 3.05 20.87 -19.78
CA LEU A 33 2.37 19.65 -20.17
C LEU A 33 0.96 19.54 -19.58
N VAL A 34 0.72 20.09 -18.37
CA VAL A 34 -0.63 20.24 -17.82
C VAL A 34 -1.45 21.24 -18.64
N LYS A 35 -0.91 22.42 -18.96
CA LYS A 35 -1.59 23.43 -19.80
C LYS A 35 -1.94 22.91 -21.19
N THR A 36 -1.10 22.06 -21.76
CA THR A 36 -1.31 21.43 -23.07
C THR A 36 -2.09 20.12 -23.02
N ASN A 37 -2.77 19.84 -21.91
CA ASN A 37 -3.62 18.66 -21.71
C ASN A 37 -2.92 17.30 -21.94
N LYS A 38 -1.61 17.22 -21.70
CA LYS A 38 -0.84 15.97 -21.78
C LYS A 38 -0.67 15.30 -20.41
N LEU A 39 -0.70 16.09 -19.34
CA LEU A 39 -0.65 15.61 -17.95
C LEU A 39 -1.83 16.15 -17.15
N ASP A 40 -2.25 15.37 -16.16
CA ASP A 40 -3.12 15.81 -15.07
C ASP A 40 -2.30 16.06 -13.80
N ARG A 41 -2.67 17.11 -13.06
CA ARG A 41 -2.06 17.41 -11.78
C ARG A 41 -2.89 16.80 -10.66
N ILE A 42 -2.40 15.72 -10.04
CA ILE A 42 -3.06 15.06 -8.91
C ILE A 42 -3.07 15.96 -7.68
N LYS A 43 -1.92 16.57 -7.39
CA LYS A 43 -1.72 17.60 -6.34
C LYS A 43 -0.50 18.45 -6.66
N SER A 44 -0.18 19.43 -5.78
CA SER A 44 1.01 20.25 -5.95
C SER A 44 2.28 19.40 -6.10
N GLY A 45 2.93 19.51 -7.28
CA GLY A 45 4.17 18.80 -7.59
C GLY A 45 4.04 17.31 -7.88
N VAL A 46 2.82 16.79 -8.12
CA VAL A 46 2.57 15.39 -8.52
C VAL A 46 1.67 15.36 -9.75
N TYR A 47 2.09 14.64 -10.78
CA TYR A 47 1.44 14.60 -12.07
C TYR A 47 1.30 13.17 -12.58
N LYS A 48 0.28 12.91 -13.41
CA LYS A 48 0.05 11.66 -14.14
C LYS A 48 -0.25 11.93 -15.62
N LEU A 49 -0.24 10.90 -16.46
CA LEU A 49 -0.71 11.03 -17.84
C LEU A 49 -2.18 11.44 -17.88
N LYS A 50 -2.52 12.27 -18.87
CA LYS A 50 -3.91 12.60 -19.18
C LYS A 50 -4.62 11.34 -19.69
N ASN A 51 -5.87 11.13 -19.25
CA ASN A 51 -6.71 9.98 -19.63
C ASN A 51 -6.17 8.61 -19.20
N ASP A 52 -5.19 8.57 -18.29
CA ASP A 52 -4.77 7.33 -17.67
C ASP A 52 -5.87 6.80 -16.73
N ILE A 53 -6.03 5.47 -16.70
CA ILE A 53 -6.97 4.84 -15.78
C ILE A 53 -6.61 5.24 -14.35
N GLN A 54 -7.59 5.70 -13.60
CA GLN A 54 -7.38 6.21 -12.26
C GLN A 54 -6.97 5.05 -11.33
N ASP A 55 -5.73 5.07 -10.86
CA ASP A 55 -5.24 4.16 -9.83
C ASP A 55 -5.32 4.85 -8.46
N GLU A 56 -6.37 4.53 -7.71
CA GLU A 56 -6.59 5.11 -6.38
C GLU A 56 -5.45 4.78 -5.40
N PHE A 57 -4.78 3.63 -5.53
CA PHE A 57 -3.61 3.29 -4.72
C PHE A 57 -2.49 4.30 -4.93
N ILE A 58 -2.22 4.65 -6.18
CA ILE A 58 -1.21 5.67 -6.51
C ILE A 58 -1.63 7.05 -6.02
N GLU A 59 -2.89 7.42 -6.20
CA GLU A 59 -3.36 8.73 -5.73
C GLU A 59 -3.29 8.88 -4.21
N ILE A 60 -3.57 7.81 -3.46
CA ILE A 60 -3.42 7.77 -2.01
C ILE A 60 -1.94 7.84 -1.62
N SER A 61 -1.09 6.98 -2.19
CA SER A 61 0.34 6.90 -1.86
C SER A 61 1.08 8.19 -2.20
N ALA A 62 0.68 8.90 -3.26
CA ALA A 62 1.25 10.16 -3.67
C ALA A 62 1.14 11.27 -2.60
N ASN A 63 0.28 11.11 -1.58
CA ASN A 63 0.12 12.13 -0.54
C ASN A 63 1.28 12.17 0.46
N SER A 64 1.97 11.04 0.67
CA SER A 64 3.14 10.99 1.55
C SER A 64 3.95 9.72 1.31
N THR A 65 5.27 9.83 1.42
CA THR A 65 6.18 8.66 1.44
C THR A 65 6.03 7.80 2.71
N LYS A 66 5.28 8.29 3.71
CA LYS A 66 4.99 7.61 4.97
C LYS A 66 3.66 6.84 4.95
N ILE A 67 3.04 6.67 3.79
CA ILE A 67 1.84 5.87 3.63
C ILE A 67 2.26 4.45 3.26
N ILE A 68 1.78 3.48 4.02
CA ILE A 68 1.94 2.05 3.77
C ILE A 68 0.55 1.43 3.71
N PHE A 69 0.21 0.72 2.65
CA PHE A 69 -1.03 -0.05 2.61
C PHE A 69 -0.96 -1.22 3.58
N SER A 70 -2.05 -1.47 4.30
CA SER A 70 -2.09 -2.39 5.44
C SER A 70 -3.46 -3.05 5.58
N TYR A 71 -3.59 -3.98 6.52
CA TYR A 71 -4.85 -4.68 6.82
C TYR A 71 -5.55 -5.22 5.56
N GLN A 72 -6.86 -4.99 5.42
CA GLN A 72 -7.67 -5.53 4.31
C GLN A 72 -7.15 -5.11 2.93
N THR A 73 -6.63 -3.90 2.79
CA THR A 73 -6.03 -3.44 1.53
C THR A 73 -4.75 -4.21 1.19
N ALA A 74 -3.92 -4.49 2.18
CA ALA A 74 -2.72 -5.29 1.97
C ALA A 74 -3.06 -6.77 1.68
N LEU A 75 -4.06 -7.34 2.35
CA LEU A 75 -4.54 -8.70 2.05
C LEU A 75 -4.99 -8.82 0.59
N TYR A 76 -5.74 -7.83 0.09
CA TYR A 76 -6.15 -7.78 -1.31
C TYR A 76 -4.96 -7.67 -2.27
N LEU A 77 -4.02 -6.74 -2.02
CA LEU A 77 -2.85 -6.57 -2.86
C LEU A 77 -1.95 -7.81 -2.92
N HIS A 78 -1.92 -8.61 -1.84
CA HIS A 78 -1.20 -9.88 -1.79
C HIS A 78 -1.96 -11.07 -2.36
N GLY A 79 -3.20 -10.89 -2.81
CA GLY A 79 -4.05 -11.98 -3.26
C GLY A 79 -4.46 -12.95 -2.13
N LEU A 80 -4.38 -12.52 -0.88
CA LEU A 80 -4.84 -13.31 0.28
C LEU A 80 -6.37 -13.26 0.44
N THR A 81 -7.02 -12.31 -0.23
CA THR A 81 -8.47 -12.23 -0.40
C THR A 81 -8.80 -11.74 -1.81
N ASP A 82 -9.89 -12.21 -2.38
CA ASP A 82 -10.45 -11.78 -3.67
C ASP A 82 -11.36 -10.54 -3.52
N ARG A 83 -11.71 -10.19 -2.28
CA ARG A 83 -12.58 -9.06 -1.99
C ARG A 83 -11.83 -7.73 -2.13
N THR A 84 -12.25 -6.94 -3.09
CA THR A 84 -11.83 -5.53 -3.17
C THR A 84 -12.28 -4.80 -1.91
N PRO A 85 -11.38 -4.13 -1.18
CA PRO A 85 -11.75 -3.46 0.06
C PRO A 85 -12.67 -2.27 -0.21
N ASN A 86 -13.78 -2.17 0.53
CA ASN A 86 -14.70 -1.02 0.44
C ASN A 86 -14.07 0.28 0.94
N LYS A 87 -13.01 0.18 1.74
CA LYS A 87 -12.21 1.30 2.24
C LYS A 87 -10.74 0.96 2.14
N PHE A 88 -9.93 1.91 1.72
CA PHE A 88 -8.48 1.75 1.72
C PHE A 88 -7.94 1.83 3.13
N HIS A 89 -7.26 0.80 3.59
CA HIS A 89 -6.56 0.75 4.86
C HIS A 89 -5.11 1.13 4.65
N ILE A 90 -4.67 2.20 5.32
CA ILE A 90 -3.28 2.66 5.31
C ILE A 90 -2.75 2.79 6.72
N SER A 91 -1.47 2.53 6.87
CA SER A 91 -0.72 2.80 8.10
C SER A 91 0.19 4.00 7.92
N VAL A 92 0.25 4.81 8.96
CA VAL A 92 1.16 5.96 9.09
C VAL A 92 1.83 5.92 10.47
N PRO A 93 3.02 6.53 10.64
CA PRO A 93 3.65 6.56 11.96
C PRO A 93 2.81 7.37 12.96
N GLN A 94 2.82 6.95 14.21
CA GLN A 94 2.19 7.69 15.31
C GLN A 94 2.69 9.14 15.32
N GLY A 95 1.79 10.10 15.52
CA GLY A 95 2.08 11.54 15.45
C GLY A 95 2.05 12.14 14.02
N TYR A 96 1.86 11.34 12.98
CA TYR A 96 1.71 11.87 11.63
C TYR A 96 0.37 12.59 11.45
N ASN A 97 0.40 13.81 10.90
CA ASN A 97 -0.84 14.54 10.59
C ASN A 97 -1.46 14.04 9.27
N ALA A 98 -2.43 13.15 9.38
CA ALA A 98 -3.15 12.57 8.25
C ALA A 98 -4.46 13.32 7.89
N GLY A 99 -4.71 14.47 8.47
CA GLY A 99 -5.96 15.23 8.27
C GLY A 99 -6.23 15.58 6.80
N HIS A 100 -5.19 15.91 6.04
CA HIS A 100 -5.30 16.20 4.61
C HIS A 100 -5.69 14.98 3.77
N ILE A 101 -5.30 13.77 4.19
CA ILE A 101 -5.65 12.50 3.53
C ILE A 101 -7.14 12.22 3.77
N LYS A 102 -7.60 12.30 5.04
CA LYS A 102 -9.02 12.11 5.40
C LYS A 102 -9.96 13.07 4.68
N LYS A 103 -9.54 14.33 4.49
CA LYS A 103 -10.34 15.32 3.77
C LYS A 103 -10.47 15.01 2.28
N ARG A 104 -9.47 14.36 1.69
CA ARG A 104 -9.43 14.08 0.26
C ARG A 104 -10.09 12.75 -0.11
N PHE A 105 -9.94 11.73 0.73
CA PHE A 105 -10.43 10.38 0.46
C PHE A 105 -11.48 9.99 1.50
N ILE A 106 -12.72 9.82 1.07
CA ILE A 106 -13.84 9.48 1.95
C ILE A 106 -13.73 8.00 2.39
N ALA A 107 -13.36 7.12 1.47
CA ALA A 107 -13.26 5.68 1.71
C ALA A 107 -11.85 5.28 2.20
N ILE A 108 -11.39 5.88 3.30
CA ILE A 108 -10.07 5.57 3.86
C ILE A 108 -10.11 5.33 5.37
N VAL A 109 -9.37 4.32 5.83
CA VAL A 109 -9.12 4.01 7.23
C VAL A 109 -7.64 4.20 7.51
N ILE A 110 -7.31 5.01 8.51
CA ILE A 110 -5.93 5.33 8.86
C ILE A 110 -5.58 4.69 10.19
N HIS A 111 -4.55 3.85 10.16
CA HIS A 111 -3.97 3.21 11.33
C HIS A 111 -2.69 3.93 11.74
N TYR A 112 -2.62 4.37 13.00
CA TYR A 112 -1.44 5.01 13.57
C TYR A 112 -0.58 3.97 14.26
N ILE A 113 0.61 3.72 13.73
CA ILE A 113 1.50 2.64 14.15
C ILE A 113 2.68 3.24 14.92
N LYS A 114 3.02 2.63 16.07
CA LYS A 114 4.22 3.01 16.85
C LYS A 114 5.46 2.91 15.97
N LYS A 115 6.42 3.82 16.16
CA LYS A 115 7.62 3.94 15.32
C LYS A 115 8.40 2.63 15.22
N GLU A 116 8.48 1.89 16.34
CA GLU A 116 9.23 0.63 16.42
C GLU A 116 8.63 -0.47 15.53
N LEU A 117 7.32 -0.42 15.28
CA LEU A 117 6.61 -1.39 14.43
C LEU A 117 6.38 -0.88 13.01
N PHE A 118 6.46 0.44 12.80
CA PHE A 118 6.07 1.04 11.52
C PHE A 118 6.96 0.59 10.36
N GLU A 119 8.26 0.51 10.57
CA GLU A 119 9.24 0.20 9.50
C GLU A 119 9.41 -1.30 9.23
N HIS A 120 8.82 -2.17 10.08
CA HIS A 120 8.95 -3.62 9.91
C HIS A 120 8.00 -4.15 8.85
N GLY A 121 8.52 -4.97 7.94
CA GLY A 121 7.73 -5.67 6.94
C GLY A 121 7.23 -4.79 5.79
N ILE A 122 7.88 -3.65 5.53
CA ILE A 122 7.56 -2.80 4.37
C ILE A 122 8.17 -3.42 3.12
N GLN A 123 7.36 -3.58 2.08
CA GLN A 123 7.80 -3.98 0.75
C GLN A 123 7.07 -3.18 -0.33
N GLU A 124 7.50 -3.33 -1.56
CA GLU A 124 6.85 -2.77 -2.73
C GLU A 124 6.12 -3.86 -3.50
N ILE A 125 4.91 -3.56 -3.96
CA ILE A 125 4.08 -4.47 -4.75
C ILE A 125 3.43 -3.72 -5.90
N LYS A 126 3.05 -4.45 -6.94
CA LYS A 126 2.28 -3.91 -8.06
C LYS A 126 0.79 -3.84 -7.69
N THR A 127 0.17 -2.71 -7.99
CA THR A 127 -1.29 -2.58 -7.97
C THR A 127 -1.92 -3.38 -9.12
N PRO A 128 -3.23 -3.62 -9.14
CA PRO A 128 -3.90 -4.23 -10.29
C PRO A 128 -3.67 -3.51 -11.62
N LEU A 129 -3.35 -2.21 -11.59
CA LEU A 129 -3.02 -1.41 -12.77
C LEU A 129 -1.51 -1.35 -13.06
N GLY A 130 -0.69 -2.19 -12.40
CA GLY A 130 0.74 -2.32 -12.66
C GLY A 130 1.64 -1.29 -12.01
N ASN A 131 1.09 -0.33 -11.24
CA ASN A 131 1.87 0.69 -10.55
C ASN A 131 2.49 0.14 -9.24
N THR A 132 3.60 0.73 -8.78
CA THR A 132 4.29 0.29 -7.57
C THR A 132 3.87 1.09 -6.35
N VAL A 133 3.47 0.41 -5.28
CA VAL A 133 3.10 1.03 -4.00
C VAL A 133 3.75 0.30 -2.83
N LYS A 134 3.88 1.00 -1.68
CA LYS A 134 4.36 0.41 -0.44
C LYS A 134 3.23 -0.28 0.31
N VAL A 135 3.50 -1.50 0.75
CA VAL A 135 2.56 -2.35 1.50
C VAL A 135 3.32 -3.08 2.61
N TYR A 136 2.63 -3.50 3.65
CA TYR A 136 3.21 -4.48 4.56
C TYR A 136 3.20 -5.87 3.94
N ASP A 137 4.24 -6.66 4.22
CA ASP A 137 4.39 -8.03 3.72
C ASP A 137 3.31 -8.99 4.26
N LYS A 138 3.21 -10.16 3.65
CA LYS A 138 2.19 -11.17 3.97
C LYS A 138 2.21 -11.57 5.43
N GLU A 139 3.39 -11.83 6.00
CA GLU A 139 3.55 -12.30 7.38
C GLU A 139 3.06 -11.24 8.37
N ARG A 140 3.39 -9.99 8.11
CA ARG A 140 2.87 -8.89 8.93
C ARG A 140 1.37 -8.72 8.77
N CYS A 141 0.85 -8.82 7.56
CA CYS A 141 -0.60 -8.75 7.33
C CYS A 141 -1.35 -9.85 8.09
N ILE A 142 -0.80 -11.07 8.14
CA ILE A 142 -1.37 -12.18 8.91
C ILE A 142 -1.29 -11.90 10.41
N CYS A 143 -0.20 -11.34 10.92
CA CYS A 143 -0.13 -10.92 12.31
C CYS A 143 -1.16 -9.83 12.65
N GLU A 144 -1.33 -8.81 11.80
CA GLU A 144 -2.34 -7.76 11.97
C GLU A 144 -3.77 -8.34 11.91
N LEU A 145 -4.00 -9.32 11.02
CA LEU A 145 -5.27 -10.02 10.87
C LEU A 145 -5.63 -10.80 12.15
N ILE A 146 -4.70 -11.58 12.69
CA ILE A 146 -4.91 -12.39 13.90
C ILE A 146 -5.10 -11.48 15.11
N ALA A 147 -4.25 -10.48 15.30
CA ALA A 147 -4.35 -9.51 16.40
C ALA A 147 -5.65 -8.69 16.35
N GLY A 148 -6.18 -8.44 15.15
CA GLY A 148 -7.40 -7.68 14.91
C GLY A 148 -8.67 -8.50 14.66
N ARG A 149 -8.66 -9.81 14.94
CA ARG A 149 -9.70 -10.80 14.60
C ARG A 149 -11.13 -10.33 14.86
N GLU A 150 -11.37 -9.69 16.00
CA GLU A 150 -12.68 -9.20 16.43
C GLU A 150 -13.28 -8.11 15.51
N LYS A 151 -12.43 -7.43 14.72
CA LYS A 151 -12.80 -6.29 13.86
C LYS A 151 -12.93 -6.65 12.39
N ILE A 152 -12.73 -7.92 12.06
CA ILE A 152 -12.68 -8.39 10.68
C ILE A 152 -13.81 -9.40 10.49
N ASP A 153 -14.51 -9.30 9.35
CA ASP A 153 -15.54 -10.28 9.04
C ASP A 153 -14.96 -11.70 8.92
N LYS A 154 -15.73 -12.68 9.41
CA LYS A 154 -15.28 -14.06 9.53
C LYS A 154 -14.85 -14.67 8.18
N GLN A 155 -15.51 -14.29 7.10
CA GLN A 155 -15.22 -14.85 5.77
C GLN A 155 -13.87 -14.35 5.25
N THR A 156 -13.60 -13.04 5.30
CA THR A 156 -12.30 -12.45 4.94
C THR A 156 -11.18 -13.01 5.81
N TYR A 157 -11.43 -13.15 7.12
CA TYR A 157 -10.48 -13.73 8.05
C TYR A 157 -10.09 -15.17 7.66
N THR A 158 -11.09 -16.05 7.51
CA THR A 158 -10.87 -17.46 7.18
C THR A 158 -10.17 -17.60 5.84
N LEU A 159 -10.62 -16.87 4.80
CA LEU A 159 -10.03 -16.91 3.47
C LEU A 159 -8.55 -16.50 3.49
N ALA A 160 -8.23 -15.38 4.14
CA ALA A 160 -6.85 -14.89 4.19
C ALA A 160 -5.91 -15.84 4.96
N ILE A 161 -6.36 -16.42 6.07
CA ILE A 161 -5.60 -17.44 6.81
C ILE A 161 -5.37 -18.67 5.92
N THR A 162 -6.42 -19.23 5.33
CA THR A 162 -6.32 -20.42 4.47
C THR A 162 -5.39 -20.16 3.29
N ASN A 163 -5.55 -19.07 2.58
CA ASN A 163 -4.72 -18.73 1.42
C ASN A 163 -3.26 -18.53 1.81
N TYR A 164 -2.98 -17.91 2.95
CA TYR A 164 -1.60 -17.74 3.40
C TYR A 164 -0.95 -19.10 3.72
N PHE A 165 -1.60 -19.93 4.54
CA PHE A 165 -1.02 -21.22 4.95
C PHE A 165 -0.94 -22.24 3.80
N SER A 166 -1.77 -22.13 2.78
CA SER A 166 -1.70 -22.94 1.54
C SER A 166 -0.67 -22.40 0.54
N SER A 167 -0.15 -21.18 0.73
CA SER A 167 0.79 -20.56 -0.20
C SER A 167 2.18 -21.20 -0.12
N GLN A 168 2.83 -21.41 -1.26
CA GLN A 168 4.19 -21.95 -1.32
C GLN A 168 5.26 -20.94 -0.89
N ASP A 169 4.96 -19.65 -0.98
CA ASP A 169 5.86 -18.55 -0.64
C ASP A 169 5.68 -18.03 0.80
N LYS A 170 4.91 -18.76 1.64
CA LYS A 170 4.79 -18.44 3.06
C LYS A 170 6.12 -18.55 3.79
N ASN A 171 6.39 -17.62 4.70
CA ASN A 171 7.59 -17.65 5.54
C ASN A 171 7.21 -17.79 7.02
N LEU A 172 7.05 -19.05 7.46
CA LEU A 172 6.63 -19.37 8.82
C LEU A 172 7.62 -18.89 9.89
N ARG A 173 8.92 -18.88 9.59
CA ARG A 173 9.94 -18.36 10.50
C ARG A 173 9.73 -16.87 10.77
N LYS A 174 9.50 -16.10 9.71
CA LYS A 174 9.23 -14.67 9.78
C LYS A 174 7.89 -14.37 10.44
N LEU A 175 6.87 -15.19 10.17
CA LEU A 175 5.56 -15.09 10.81
C LEU A 175 5.69 -15.25 12.34
N ILE A 176 6.43 -16.26 12.81
CA ILE A 176 6.68 -16.47 14.25
C ILE A 176 7.49 -15.30 14.84
N GLU A 177 8.50 -14.79 14.15
CA GLU A 177 9.26 -13.63 14.61
C GLU A 177 8.35 -12.40 14.81
N TYR A 178 7.48 -12.12 13.81
CA TYR A 178 6.55 -10.99 13.90
C TYR A 178 5.48 -11.20 14.97
N SER A 179 4.97 -12.43 15.15
CA SER A 179 3.92 -12.73 16.15
C SER A 179 4.32 -12.36 17.56
N LYS A 180 5.62 -12.48 17.91
CA LYS A 180 6.17 -12.04 19.20
C LYS A 180 6.00 -10.53 19.41
N ARG A 181 6.25 -9.74 18.37
CA ARG A 181 6.09 -8.28 18.42
C ARG A 181 4.62 -7.85 18.53
N PHE A 182 3.71 -8.65 17.97
CA PHE A 182 2.26 -8.46 18.07
C PHE A 182 1.64 -9.10 19.31
N ARG A 183 2.42 -9.86 20.11
CA ARG A 183 1.97 -10.60 21.33
C ARG A 183 0.88 -11.62 21.02
N ILE A 184 1.00 -12.32 19.91
CA ILE A 184 0.07 -13.35 19.41
C ILE A 184 0.81 -14.64 19.04
N GLU A 185 1.95 -14.92 19.66
CA GLU A 185 2.79 -16.07 19.31
C GLU A 185 2.04 -17.40 19.50
N GLU A 186 1.27 -17.53 20.59
CA GLU A 186 0.51 -18.74 20.86
C GLU A 186 -0.57 -19.01 19.82
N GLU A 187 -1.30 -17.97 19.40
CA GLU A 187 -2.31 -18.08 18.36
C GLU A 187 -1.71 -18.47 17.02
N VAL A 188 -0.58 -17.87 16.64
CA VAL A 188 0.12 -18.22 15.40
C VAL A 188 0.64 -19.66 15.44
N ARG A 189 1.16 -20.14 16.58
CA ARG A 189 1.60 -21.53 16.72
C ARG A 189 0.45 -22.53 16.50
N LYS A 190 -0.74 -22.26 17.06
CA LYS A 190 -1.93 -23.10 16.84
C LYS A 190 -2.29 -23.20 15.35
N TYR A 191 -2.25 -22.09 14.62
CA TYR A 191 -2.47 -22.12 13.15
C TYR A 191 -1.40 -22.92 12.43
N ASN A 192 -0.14 -22.78 12.85
CA ASN A 192 0.97 -23.51 12.22
C ASN A 192 0.87 -25.03 12.45
N GLU A 193 0.44 -25.46 13.63
CA GLU A 193 0.22 -26.88 13.94
C GLU A 193 -0.92 -27.52 13.14
N VAL A 194 -1.96 -26.73 12.80
CA VAL A 194 -3.16 -27.26 12.13
C VAL A 194 -3.10 -27.12 10.62
N LEU A 195 -2.42 -26.10 10.09
CA LEU A 195 -2.51 -25.71 8.67
C LEU A 195 -1.17 -25.76 7.91
N ALA A 196 -0.03 -25.98 8.57
CA ALA A 196 1.29 -25.95 7.93
C ALA A 196 1.78 -27.31 7.45
#